data_8f33222a3714123bb5e7585febe1b4f2
#
_entry.id   8f33222a3714123bb5e7585febe1b4f2
#
_cell.length_a   1.000
_cell.length_b   1.000
_cell.length_c   1.000
_cell.angle_alpha   90.00
_cell.angle_beta   90.00
_cell.angle_gamma   90.00
#
_symmetry.space_group_name_H-M   'P 1'
#
loop_
_entity.id
_entity.type
_entity.pdbx_description
1 polymer ?
#
loop_
_entity_poly.entity_id
_entity_poly.type
_entity_poly.pdbx_seq_one_letter_code
_entity_poly.pdbx_strand_id
1 'polypeptide(L)'
;IVHRIDKNTSGLIVVAKDNSTHVHLSKQFSEHTIDREYLALVWGKVIPRVGKIESLISRSNRNRKKMMSSIIKGKTAITHYKTIDSFFDLKGNNVASLLSCKLETGRTHQIRVHLSEHGNPIIGDKVYGRTPSSKTKYLQKDVIKIIDSLDGQCLHAQSLGFIHPKTEKNHIYQCDMPKNLRNLIDSFTKKAIEK
;
A
#
# COMPACT_ATOMS: atom_id res chain seq x y z
N ILE A 1 4.35 -20.83 -5.38
CA ILE A 1 4.21 -19.41 -4.99
C ILE A 1 5.55 -18.94 -4.42
N VAL A 2 6.12 -17.87 -4.98
CA VAL A 2 7.43 -17.31 -4.59
C VAL A 2 7.32 -16.08 -3.68
N HIS A 3 6.16 -15.45 -3.65
CA HIS A 3 5.83 -14.33 -2.76
C HIS A 3 4.33 -14.30 -2.45
N ARG A 4 3.94 -13.30 -1.69
CA ARG A 4 2.55 -13.11 -1.28
C ARG A 4 2.18 -11.63 -1.29
N ILE A 5 0.89 -11.35 -1.47
CA ILE A 5 0.25 -10.09 -1.12
C ILE A 5 -0.69 -10.32 0.08
N ASP A 6 -1.03 -9.29 0.81
CA ASP A 6 -1.91 -9.40 1.97
C ASP A 6 -3.36 -9.71 1.54
N LYS A 7 -4.13 -10.35 2.41
CA LYS A 7 -5.58 -10.46 2.21
C LYS A 7 -6.18 -9.08 1.97
N ASN A 8 -7.06 -8.98 0.98
CA ASN A 8 -7.71 -7.74 0.52
C ASN A 8 -6.77 -6.71 -0.14
N THR A 9 -5.50 -7.02 -0.37
CA THR A 9 -4.65 -6.25 -1.28
C THR A 9 -4.90 -6.74 -2.70
N SER A 10 -5.22 -5.85 -3.61
CA SER A 10 -5.41 -6.14 -5.04
C SER A 10 -4.11 -6.02 -5.82
N GLY A 11 -4.12 -6.45 -7.08
CA GLY A 11 -3.01 -6.25 -8.00
C GLY A 11 -2.23 -7.50 -8.36
N LEU A 12 -0.98 -7.30 -8.77
CA LEU A 12 -0.14 -8.32 -9.38
C LEU A 12 0.49 -9.27 -8.38
N ILE A 13 0.51 -10.55 -8.76
CA ILE A 13 1.26 -11.62 -8.11
C ILE A 13 1.88 -12.52 -9.19
N VAL A 14 3.12 -12.96 -9.00
CA VAL A 14 3.79 -13.92 -9.88
C VAL A 14 3.81 -15.31 -9.26
N VAL A 15 3.56 -16.33 -10.09
CA VAL A 15 3.57 -17.74 -9.70
C VAL A 15 4.46 -18.51 -10.67
N ALA A 16 5.41 -19.29 -10.14
CA ALA A 16 6.23 -20.20 -10.92
C ALA A 16 5.43 -21.45 -11.30
N LYS A 17 5.58 -21.93 -12.55
CA LYS A 17 4.93 -23.14 -13.05
C LYS A 17 5.81 -24.40 -12.90
N ASP A 18 7.09 -24.24 -12.67
CA ASP A 18 8.07 -25.32 -12.50
C ASP A 18 9.08 -25.00 -11.41
N ASN A 19 9.85 -26.02 -10.97
CA ASN A 19 10.81 -25.87 -9.89
C ASN A 19 11.99 -24.96 -10.23
N SER A 20 12.51 -25.00 -11.44
CA SER A 20 13.64 -24.15 -11.85
C SER A 20 13.25 -22.67 -11.82
N THR A 21 12.09 -22.35 -12.35
CA THR A 21 11.50 -21.00 -12.29
C THR A 21 11.24 -20.56 -10.85
N HIS A 22 10.76 -21.48 -9.99
CA HIS A 22 10.55 -21.19 -8.57
C HIS A 22 11.86 -20.81 -7.86
N VAL A 23 12.92 -21.56 -8.05
CA VAL A 23 14.25 -21.30 -7.47
C VAL A 23 14.77 -19.94 -7.93
N HIS A 24 14.72 -19.68 -9.24
CA HIS A 24 15.21 -18.44 -9.83
C HIS A 24 14.47 -17.19 -9.31
N LEU A 25 13.14 -17.23 -9.32
CA LEU A 25 12.33 -16.12 -8.80
C LEU A 25 12.49 -15.95 -7.29
N SER A 26 12.55 -17.04 -6.53
CA SER A 26 12.79 -16.99 -5.08
C SER A 26 14.13 -16.33 -4.75
N LYS A 27 15.17 -16.58 -5.55
CA LYS A 27 16.47 -15.91 -5.43
C LYS A 27 16.32 -14.40 -5.63
N GLN A 28 15.66 -13.96 -6.70
CA GLN A 28 15.42 -12.52 -6.93
C GLN A 28 14.64 -11.84 -5.79
N PHE A 29 13.64 -12.53 -5.22
CA PHE A 29 12.92 -12.01 -4.04
C PHE A 29 13.84 -11.91 -2.81
N SER A 30 14.72 -12.88 -2.58
CA SER A 30 15.65 -12.88 -1.44
C SER A 30 16.75 -11.83 -1.58
N GLU A 31 17.22 -11.60 -2.80
CA GLU A 31 18.24 -10.59 -3.15
C GLU A 31 17.66 -9.18 -3.34
N HIS A 32 16.31 -9.04 -3.20
CA HIS A 32 15.61 -7.76 -3.35
C HIS A 32 15.78 -7.09 -4.71
N THR A 33 15.97 -7.86 -5.78
CA THR A 33 16.12 -7.37 -7.16
C THR A 33 14.78 -7.24 -7.91
N ILE A 34 13.67 -7.64 -7.30
CA ILE A 34 12.31 -7.53 -7.82
C ILE A 34 11.78 -6.11 -7.65
N ASP A 35 11.41 -5.46 -8.74
CA ASP A 35 10.71 -4.18 -8.70
C ASP A 35 9.25 -4.38 -8.28
N ARG A 36 8.83 -3.66 -7.23
CA ARG A 36 7.46 -3.71 -6.72
C ARG A 36 6.98 -2.31 -6.39
N GLU A 37 5.92 -1.89 -7.07
CA GLU A 37 5.28 -0.61 -6.81
C GLU A 37 3.82 -0.83 -6.44
N TYR A 38 3.40 -0.14 -5.38
CA TYR A 38 2.06 -0.19 -4.83
C TYR A 38 1.44 1.21 -4.83
N LEU A 39 0.15 1.27 -5.06
CA LEU A 39 -0.65 2.45 -4.77
C LEU A 39 -1.32 2.27 -3.41
N ALA A 40 -1.22 3.28 -2.57
CA ALA A 40 -1.85 3.31 -1.26
C ALA A 40 -2.64 4.60 -1.07
N LEU A 41 -3.95 4.50 -0.82
CA LEU A 41 -4.77 5.65 -0.44
C LEU A 41 -4.81 5.75 1.09
N VAL A 42 -4.28 6.84 1.63
CA VAL A 42 -4.06 7.02 3.07
C VAL A 42 -4.85 8.21 3.62
N TRP A 43 -5.11 8.20 4.92
CA TRP A 43 -5.70 9.35 5.61
C TRP A 43 -4.69 10.47 5.80
N GLY A 44 -5.14 11.70 5.51
CA GLY A 44 -4.46 12.94 5.79
C GLY A 44 -3.35 13.32 4.83
N LYS A 45 -2.72 14.45 5.13
CA LYS A 45 -1.55 14.99 4.41
C LYS A 45 -0.32 14.20 4.80
N VAL A 46 0.48 13.79 3.82
CA VAL A 46 1.77 13.12 4.04
C VAL A 46 2.89 14.15 3.93
N ILE A 47 3.70 14.26 4.96
CA ILE A 47 4.82 15.20 5.04
C ILE A 47 6.06 14.44 5.54
N PRO A 48 7.19 14.51 4.80
CA PRO A 48 7.37 15.14 3.48
C PRO A 48 6.62 14.41 2.38
N ARG A 49 6.42 15.04 1.21
CA ARG A 49 5.71 14.44 0.07
C ARG A 49 6.44 13.24 -0.57
N VAL A 50 7.75 13.16 -0.37
CA VAL A 50 8.63 12.08 -0.80
C VAL A 50 9.49 11.69 0.38
N GLY A 51 9.63 10.41 0.63
CA GLY A 51 10.43 9.94 1.76
C GLY A 51 10.71 8.44 1.75
N LYS A 52 11.43 8.02 2.77
CA LYS A 52 11.75 6.63 3.08
C LYS A 52 11.35 6.36 4.54
N ILE A 53 10.66 5.23 4.76
CA ILE A 53 10.41 4.70 6.11
C ILE A 53 11.24 3.44 6.28
N GLU A 54 12.05 3.42 7.32
CA GLU A 54 12.91 2.29 7.65
C GLU A 54 12.70 1.88 9.11
N SER A 55 12.46 0.59 9.35
CA SER A 55 12.26 0.04 10.68
C SER A 55 12.59 -1.45 10.72
N LEU A 56 12.56 -2.03 11.91
CA LEU A 56 12.55 -3.47 12.11
C LEU A 56 11.10 -3.94 12.29
N ILE A 57 10.58 -4.79 11.40
CA ILE A 57 9.23 -5.33 11.54
C ILE A 57 9.26 -6.71 12.20
N SER A 58 8.47 -6.87 13.24
CA SER A 58 8.27 -8.11 13.97
C SER A 58 6.78 -8.37 14.22
N ARG A 59 6.45 -9.58 14.68
CA ARG A 59 5.09 -9.89 15.11
C ARG A 59 4.80 -9.23 16.46
N SER A 60 3.62 -8.63 16.60
CA SER A 60 3.21 -8.01 17.86
C SER A 60 3.04 -9.06 18.95
N ASN A 61 3.62 -8.79 20.12
CA ASN A 61 3.47 -9.65 21.30
C ASN A 61 2.04 -9.60 21.89
N ARG A 62 1.37 -8.46 21.73
CA ARG A 62 0.00 -8.26 22.28
C ARG A 62 -1.10 -8.80 21.37
N ASN A 63 -0.86 -8.83 20.05
CA ASN A 63 -1.85 -9.29 19.08
C ASN A 63 -1.15 -10.03 17.94
N ARG A 64 -1.23 -11.36 17.94
CA ARG A 64 -0.58 -12.24 16.96
C ARG A 64 -1.04 -12.04 15.51
N LYS A 65 -2.18 -11.36 15.29
CA LYS A 65 -2.67 -10.98 13.95
C LYS A 65 -2.02 -9.71 13.42
N LYS A 66 -1.28 -8.96 14.26
CA LYS A 66 -0.62 -7.71 13.90
C LYS A 66 0.90 -7.88 13.81
N MET A 67 1.46 -7.14 12.87
CA MET A 67 2.89 -6.80 12.85
C MET A 67 3.07 -5.44 13.50
N MET A 68 4.27 -5.12 13.95
CA MET A 68 4.64 -3.82 14.52
C MET A 68 6.08 -3.50 14.13
N SER A 69 6.41 -2.22 14.09
CA SER A 69 7.81 -1.83 14.03
C SER A 69 8.44 -1.85 15.42
N SER A 70 9.75 -1.96 15.43
CA SER A 70 10.58 -1.98 16.62
C SER A 70 11.95 -1.39 16.27
N ILE A 71 12.63 -0.86 17.25
CA ILE A 71 14.04 -0.41 17.13
C ILE A 71 15.02 -1.49 17.60
N ILE A 72 14.52 -2.55 18.26
CA ILE A 72 15.37 -3.55 18.92
C ILE A 72 15.27 -4.92 18.24
N LYS A 73 14.07 -5.32 17.77
CA LYS A 73 13.79 -6.69 17.33
C LYS A 73 12.94 -6.73 16.09
N GLY A 74 13.36 -7.49 15.09
CA GLY A 74 12.61 -7.70 13.86
C GLY A 74 13.51 -7.90 12.66
N LYS A 75 12.91 -7.89 11.47
CA LYS A 75 13.62 -7.93 10.19
C LYS A 75 13.55 -6.54 9.55
N THR A 76 14.67 -6.08 9.03
CA THR A 76 14.76 -4.79 8.33
C THR A 76 13.66 -4.67 7.27
N ALA A 77 12.98 -3.54 7.29
CA ALA A 77 11.90 -3.19 6.38
C ALA A 77 12.13 -1.78 5.85
N ILE A 78 12.13 -1.61 4.53
CA ILE A 78 12.38 -0.33 3.86
C ILE A 78 11.30 -0.09 2.82
N THR A 79 10.59 1.03 2.96
CA THR A 79 9.54 1.49 2.05
C THR A 79 9.83 2.91 1.60
N HIS A 80 10.01 3.12 0.31
CA HIS A 80 10.03 4.46 -0.29
C HIS A 80 8.62 4.85 -0.66
N TYR A 81 8.28 6.13 -0.46
CA TYR A 81 6.98 6.64 -0.85
C TYR A 81 7.08 8.00 -1.54
N LYS A 82 6.11 8.27 -2.41
CA LYS A 82 5.90 9.55 -3.06
C LYS A 82 4.41 9.85 -3.10
N THR A 83 4.00 11.03 -2.64
CA THR A 83 2.64 11.50 -2.81
C THR A 83 2.38 11.85 -4.27
N ILE A 84 1.44 11.13 -4.88
CA ILE A 84 0.98 11.34 -6.26
C ILE A 84 -0.07 12.45 -6.25
N ASP A 85 -1.09 12.30 -5.38
CA ASP A 85 -2.23 13.21 -5.32
C ASP A 85 -2.67 13.47 -3.88
N SER A 86 -3.45 14.54 -3.69
CA SER A 86 -3.96 14.97 -2.38
C SER A 86 -5.42 15.37 -2.50
N PHE A 87 -6.27 14.89 -1.59
CA PHE A 87 -7.71 15.08 -1.62
C PHE A 87 -8.19 15.92 -0.44
N PHE A 88 -9.20 16.74 -0.68
CA PHE A 88 -9.66 17.76 0.26
C PHE A 88 -11.14 17.59 0.59
N ASP A 89 -11.54 18.01 1.78
CA ASP A 89 -12.94 18.10 2.20
C ASP A 89 -13.60 19.37 1.67
N LEU A 90 -14.89 19.56 2.01
CA LEU A 90 -15.67 20.74 1.62
C LEU A 90 -15.14 22.06 2.20
N LYS A 91 -14.27 21.99 3.22
CA LYS A 91 -13.62 23.16 3.85
C LYS A 91 -12.20 23.41 3.36
N GLY A 92 -11.72 22.60 2.42
CA GLY A 92 -10.35 22.69 1.90
C GLY A 92 -9.28 22.07 2.80
N ASN A 93 -9.66 21.25 3.81
CA ASN A 93 -8.69 20.51 4.59
C ASN A 93 -8.25 19.26 3.83
N ASN A 94 -6.95 18.98 3.83
CA ASN A 94 -6.45 17.72 3.26
C ASN A 94 -6.91 16.54 4.13
N VAL A 95 -7.70 15.64 3.54
CA VAL A 95 -8.29 14.50 4.23
C VAL A 95 -7.69 13.17 3.82
N ALA A 96 -7.16 13.08 2.60
CA ALA A 96 -6.54 11.87 2.08
C ALA A 96 -5.40 12.19 1.11
N SER A 97 -4.51 11.23 0.89
CA SER A 97 -3.44 11.31 -0.10
C SER A 97 -3.27 9.96 -0.80
N LEU A 98 -3.00 10.00 -2.11
CA LEU A 98 -2.62 8.83 -2.90
C LEU A 98 -1.10 8.76 -2.96
N LEU A 99 -0.52 7.64 -2.57
CA LEU A 99 0.91 7.39 -2.56
C LEU A 99 1.29 6.32 -3.57
N SER A 100 2.43 6.50 -4.26
CA SER A 100 3.22 5.42 -4.82
C SER A 100 4.19 4.94 -3.74
N CYS A 101 4.24 3.63 -3.50
CA CYS A 101 5.13 3.00 -2.53
C CYS A 101 6.00 1.96 -3.23
N LYS A 102 7.33 2.12 -3.18
CA LYS A 102 8.31 1.14 -3.67
C LYS A 102 8.95 0.39 -2.51
N LEU A 103 9.08 -0.93 -2.67
CA LEU A 103 9.59 -1.81 -1.63
C LEU A 103 11.00 -2.30 -1.94
N GLU A 104 11.99 -2.00 -1.09
CA GLU A 104 13.26 -2.74 -1.09
C GLU A 104 13.07 -4.10 -0.43
N THR A 105 12.33 -4.18 0.67
CA THR A 105 12.04 -5.41 1.41
C THR A 105 10.56 -5.78 1.29
N GLY A 106 10.18 -7.01 1.65
CA GLY A 106 8.79 -7.50 1.57
C GLY A 106 8.34 -8.19 2.85
N ARG A 107 8.30 -7.46 3.99
CA ARG A 107 7.82 -8.03 5.26
C ARG A 107 6.30 -8.06 5.31
N THR A 108 5.76 -8.99 6.08
CA THR A 108 4.30 -9.10 6.27
C THR A 108 3.72 -7.78 6.73
N HIS A 109 2.69 -7.29 6.04
CA HIS A 109 1.99 -6.03 6.30
C HIS A 109 2.87 -4.77 6.26
N GLN A 110 4.04 -4.81 5.61
CA GLN A 110 5.08 -3.77 5.71
C GLN A 110 4.55 -2.36 5.43
N ILE A 111 3.94 -2.12 4.25
CA ILE A 111 3.42 -0.79 3.87
C ILE A 111 2.36 -0.34 4.89
N ARG A 112 1.50 -1.25 5.32
CA ARG A 112 0.39 -0.97 6.25
C ARG A 112 0.89 -0.54 7.63
N VAL A 113 1.91 -1.24 8.16
CA VAL A 113 2.57 -0.87 9.42
C VAL A 113 3.27 0.48 9.28
N HIS A 114 4.12 0.62 8.27
CA HIS A 114 4.90 1.84 8.05
C HIS A 114 4.00 3.09 7.94
N LEU A 115 2.98 3.04 7.08
CA LEU A 115 2.09 4.19 6.89
C LEU A 115 1.21 4.47 8.11
N SER A 116 0.77 3.43 8.83
CA SER A 116 0.02 3.62 10.08
C SER A 116 0.86 4.29 11.16
N GLU A 117 2.11 3.86 11.35
CA GLU A 117 3.02 4.43 12.35
C GLU A 117 3.58 5.80 11.94
N HIS A 118 3.63 6.08 10.64
CA HIS A 118 3.91 7.43 10.11
C HIS A 118 2.77 8.43 10.38
N GLY A 119 1.61 7.96 10.88
CA GLY A 119 0.44 8.81 11.14
C GLY A 119 -0.53 8.91 9.96
N ASN A 120 -0.29 8.18 8.89
CA ASN A 120 -1.08 8.17 7.67
C ASN A 120 -1.62 6.75 7.36
N PRO A 121 -2.50 6.18 8.19
CA PRO A 121 -3.00 4.83 7.99
C PRO A 121 -3.78 4.71 6.67
N ILE A 122 -3.72 3.53 6.04
CA ILE A 122 -4.42 3.24 4.78
C ILE A 122 -5.92 3.23 5.02
N ILE A 123 -6.68 3.88 4.13
CA ILE A 123 -8.15 3.90 4.17
C ILE A 123 -8.68 2.47 4.01
N GLY A 124 -9.68 2.09 4.81
CA GLY A 124 -10.27 0.76 4.82
C GLY A 124 -9.45 -0.32 5.55
N ASP A 125 -8.26 -0.01 6.07
CA ASP A 125 -7.47 -0.99 6.83
C ASP A 125 -8.08 -1.26 8.21
N LYS A 126 -8.76 -2.39 8.35
CA LYS A 126 -9.44 -2.80 9.60
C LYS A 126 -8.47 -3.24 10.71
N VAL A 127 -7.19 -3.44 10.39
CA VAL A 127 -6.17 -3.91 11.35
C VAL A 127 -5.32 -2.78 11.89
N TYR A 128 -4.82 -1.90 11.01
CA TYR A 128 -3.89 -0.82 11.34
C TYR A 128 -4.53 0.56 11.22
N GLY A 129 -5.62 0.68 10.46
CA GLY A 129 -6.35 1.93 10.26
C GLY A 129 -7.50 2.09 11.23
N ARG A 130 -7.77 3.33 11.60
CA ARG A 130 -9.06 3.78 12.11
C ARG A 130 -9.49 4.93 11.25
N THR A 131 -10.78 5.01 10.93
CA THR A 131 -11.34 6.17 10.25
C THR A 131 -11.31 7.35 11.23
N PRO A 132 -10.48 8.38 11.02
CA PRO A 132 -10.39 9.49 11.96
C PRO A 132 -11.66 10.35 11.84
N SER A 133 -12.43 10.50 12.93
CA SER A 133 -13.63 11.33 12.95
C SER A 133 -13.37 12.79 12.50
N SER A 134 -12.19 13.31 12.83
CA SER A 134 -11.75 14.64 12.38
C SER A 134 -11.60 14.75 10.87
N LYS A 135 -11.29 13.66 10.17
CA LYS A 135 -11.13 13.64 8.69
C LYS A 135 -12.44 13.39 7.96
N THR A 136 -13.41 12.73 8.61
CA THR A 136 -14.70 12.41 8.00
C THR A 136 -15.77 13.47 8.26
N LYS A 137 -15.59 14.34 9.26
CA LYS A 137 -16.58 15.33 9.70
C LYS A 137 -17.14 16.19 8.56
N TYR A 138 -16.33 16.54 7.58
CA TYR A 138 -16.70 17.41 6.46
C TYR A 138 -16.66 16.69 5.12
N LEU A 139 -16.57 15.35 5.14
CA LEU A 139 -16.76 14.55 3.94
C LEU A 139 -18.25 14.43 3.61
N GLN A 140 -18.52 14.23 2.33
CA GLN A 140 -19.86 13.97 1.86
C GLN A 140 -20.32 12.58 2.31
N LYS A 141 -21.63 12.44 2.54
CA LYS A 141 -22.24 11.18 2.98
C LYS A 141 -21.96 10.02 2.01
N ASP A 142 -21.89 10.31 0.71
CA ASP A 142 -21.64 9.27 -0.30
C ASP A 142 -20.19 8.76 -0.26
N VAL A 143 -19.22 9.65 -0.03
CA VAL A 143 -17.82 9.26 0.18
C VAL A 143 -17.71 8.36 1.43
N ILE A 144 -18.39 8.73 2.52
CA ILE A 144 -18.40 7.94 3.76
C ILE A 144 -18.99 6.54 3.48
N LYS A 145 -20.13 6.46 2.78
CA LYS A 145 -20.74 5.17 2.41
C LYS A 145 -19.80 4.28 1.60
N ILE A 146 -19.05 4.86 0.64
CA ILE A 146 -18.06 4.11 -0.14
C ILE A 146 -16.96 3.58 0.79
N ILE A 147 -16.44 4.42 1.70
CA ILE A 147 -15.40 4.00 2.65
C ILE A 147 -15.90 2.89 3.57
N ASP A 148 -17.11 3.00 4.08
CA ASP A 148 -17.71 2.00 4.99
C ASP A 148 -17.98 0.65 4.28
N SER A 149 -18.20 0.70 2.96
CA SER A 149 -18.42 -0.51 2.12
C SER A 149 -17.12 -1.23 1.72
N LEU A 150 -15.93 -0.70 2.07
CA LEU A 150 -14.67 -1.32 1.71
C LEU A 150 -14.45 -2.64 2.47
N ASP A 151 -14.10 -3.69 1.76
CA ASP A 151 -13.75 -4.99 2.34
C ASP A 151 -12.42 -4.99 3.08
N GLY A 152 -11.52 -4.05 2.74
CA GLY A 152 -10.19 -3.95 3.32
C GLY A 152 -9.42 -2.72 2.87
N GLN A 153 -8.12 -2.76 3.09
CA GLN A 153 -7.20 -1.66 2.82
C GLN A 153 -7.18 -1.24 1.34
N CYS A 154 -7.24 0.05 1.07
CA CYS A 154 -7.01 0.66 -0.24
C CYS A 154 -5.53 0.59 -0.61
N LEU A 155 -5.06 -0.62 -0.88
CA LEU A 155 -3.68 -0.97 -1.25
C LEU A 155 -3.71 -1.85 -2.49
N HIS A 156 -2.92 -1.47 -3.51
CA HIS A 156 -2.92 -2.12 -4.81
C HIS A 156 -1.50 -2.33 -5.33
N ALA A 157 -1.11 -3.58 -5.59
CA ALA A 157 0.16 -3.94 -6.22
C ALA A 157 0.10 -3.62 -7.72
N GLN A 158 0.44 -2.39 -8.08
CA GLN A 158 0.26 -1.84 -9.43
C GLN A 158 1.29 -2.35 -10.42
N SER A 159 2.54 -2.49 -9.99
CA SER A 159 3.64 -2.89 -10.88
C SER A 159 4.49 -3.96 -10.25
N LEU A 160 4.93 -4.91 -11.10
CA LEU A 160 5.82 -6.00 -10.74
C LEU A 160 6.82 -6.23 -11.86
N GLY A 161 8.12 -6.04 -11.57
CA GLY A 161 9.22 -6.26 -12.50
C GLY A 161 10.17 -7.34 -12.01
N PHE A 162 10.60 -8.23 -12.90
CA PHE A 162 11.56 -9.29 -12.62
C PHE A 162 12.31 -9.74 -13.86
N ILE A 163 13.48 -10.37 -13.68
CA ILE A 163 14.22 -11.01 -14.76
C ILE A 163 13.60 -12.38 -15.03
N HIS A 164 13.17 -12.61 -16.26
CA HIS A 164 12.54 -13.86 -16.67
C HIS A 164 13.56 -15.01 -16.70
N PRO A 165 13.32 -16.13 -16.00
CA PRO A 165 14.33 -17.16 -15.78
C PRO A 165 14.87 -17.88 -17.03
N LYS A 166 14.10 -17.91 -18.12
CA LYS A 166 14.53 -18.56 -19.36
C LYS A 166 15.11 -17.60 -20.39
N THR A 167 14.60 -16.35 -20.44
CA THR A 167 15.00 -15.38 -21.46
C THR A 167 16.03 -14.39 -20.95
N GLU A 168 16.25 -14.34 -19.62
CA GLU A 168 17.13 -13.40 -18.92
C GLU A 168 16.82 -11.91 -19.18
N LYS A 169 15.64 -11.66 -19.77
CA LYS A 169 15.16 -10.30 -20.02
C LYS A 169 14.38 -9.75 -18.84
N ASN A 170 14.50 -8.46 -18.60
CA ASN A 170 13.66 -7.78 -17.62
C ASN A 170 12.23 -7.64 -18.18
N HIS A 171 11.25 -8.08 -17.39
CA HIS A 171 9.84 -7.95 -17.70
C HIS A 171 9.18 -7.11 -16.60
N ILE A 172 8.42 -6.10 -17.01
CA ILE A 172 7.64 -5.25 -16.11
C ILE A 172 6.18 -5.39 -16.50
N TYR A 173 5.36 -5.78 -15.54
CA TYR A 173 3.92 -5.88 -15.68
C TYR A 173 3.25 -4.78 -14.88
N GLN A 174 2.14 -4.26 -15.41
CA GLN A 174 1.32 -3.26 -14.73
C GLN A 174 -0.14 -3.66 -14.83
N CYS A 175 -0.93 -3.30 -13.82
CA CYS A 175 -2.37 -3.46 -13.84
C CYS A 175 -3.07 -2.23 -13.28
N ASP A 176 -4.24 -1.98 -13.79
CA ASP A 176 -5.09 -0.87 -13.38
C ASP A 176 -5.65 -1.07 -11.97
N MET A 177 -5.88 0.03 -11.28
CA MET A 177 -6.60 0.04 -10.01
C MET A 177 -7.98 -0.61 -10.17
N PRO A 178 -8.44 -1.39 -9.17
CA PRO A 178 -9.78 -1.95 -9.16
C PRO A 178 -10.85 -0.83 -9.10
N LYS A 179 -12.01 -1.10 -9.68
CA LYS A 179 -13.10 -0.11 -9.80
C LYS A 179 -13.51 0.56 -8.48
N ASN A 180 -13.54 -0.21 -7.39
CA ASN A 180 -13.91 0.32 -6.07
C ASN A 180 -12.89 1.36 -5.56
N LEU A 181 -11.59 1.13 -5.75
CA LEU A 181 -10.55 2.09 -5.38
C LEU A 181 -10.60 3.33 -6.29
N ARG A 182 -10.78 3.15 -7.60
CA ARG A 182 -10.93 4.24 -8.56
C ARG A 182 -12.16 5.10 -8.24
N ASN A 183 -13.32 4.47 -8.01
CA ASN A 183 -14.55 5.16 -7.64
C ASN A 183 -14.39 5.99 -6.35
N LEU A 184 -13.66 5.48 -5.36
CA LEU A 184 -13.38 6.23 -4.14
C LEU A 184 -12.50 7.45 -4.43
N ILE A 185 -11.43 7.31 -5.21
CA ILE A 185 -10.58 8.43 -5.62
C ILE A 185 -11.38 9.48 -6.39
N ASP A 186 -12.17 9.05 -7.38
CA ASP A 186 -13.03 9.95 -8.17
C ASP A 186 -14.04 10.69 -7.31
N SER A 187 -14.57 10.06 -6.26
CA SER A 187 -15.51 10.68 -5.34
C SER A 187 -14.92 11.83 -4.52
N PHE A 188 -13.61 11.77 -4.24
CA PHE A 188 -12.88 12.89 -3.64
C PHE A 188 -12.62 14.03 -4.64
N THR A 189 -12.36 13.68 -5.92
CA THR A 189 -11.88 14.63 -6.94
C THR A 189 -13.03 15.42 -7.56
N LYS A 190 -14.21 14.83 -7.73
CA LYS A 190 -15.36 15.40 -8.45
C LYS A 190 -15.86 16.76 -7.94
N LYS A 191 -15.37 17.25 -6.80
CA LYS A 191 -15.84 18.52 -6.19
C LYS A 191 -14.79 19.59 -5.93
N ALA A 192 -13.54 19.37 -6.36
CA ALA A 192 -12.60 20.47 -6.50
C ALA A 192 -12.89 21.34 -7.75
N ILE A 193 -13.71 20.84 -8.67
CA ILE A 193 -14.01 21.46 -9.98
C ILE A 193 -15.32 22.28 -9.97
N GLU A 194 -16.18 22.08 -8.96
CA GLU A 194 -17.47 22.80 -8.84
C GLU A 194 -17.43 24.08 -7.98
N LYS A 195 -16.23 24.70 -7.84
CA LYS A 195 -16.09 26.03 -7.19
C LYS A 195 -15.59 27.06 -8.16
#